data_ef6ab137cd4bbdc9543cc156b435437e
#
_entry.id   ef6ab137cd4bbdc9543cc156b435437e
#
_cell.length_a   1.000
_cell.length_b   1.000
_cell.length_c   1.000
_cell.angle_alpha   90.00
_cell.angle_beta   90.00
_cell.angle_gamma   90.00
#
_symmetry.space_group_name_H-M   'P 1'
#
loop_
_entity.id
_entity.type
_entity.pdbx_description
1 polymer ?
#
loop_
_entity_poly.entity_id
_entity_poly.type
_entity_poly.pdbx_seq_one_letter_code
_entity_poly.pdbx_strand_id
1 'polypeptide(L)'
;MGKGAREKLLIFYYICSMDLKNLFSSITRSLSGGKLNLNNLAGKVESKLQSKAKTFTFQALPADLAALKALPEAALTDPYATAALSLLALGQFQDNKAASVEMLDFLKGPDKCSPSELQLISDRFMDGKFYKVRSFFEGATPANNYTPSQPYTVKVSSTPYSFDNENWATLYLHSGGSDSPRPVKLRKKPSTGQWFLVEIQYLGDIRTPVAEDKWA
;
A
#
# COMPACT_ATOMS: atom_id res chain seq x y z
N MET A 1 25.48 15.33 25.51
CA MET A 1 24.28 14.68 25.02
C MET A 1 23.61 15.62 23.98
N GLY A 2 23.60 15.23 22.70
CA GLY A 2 23.27 16.12 21.59
C GLY A 2 21.77 16.42 21.49
N LYS A 3 21.45 17.62 20.95
CA LYS A 3 20.09 18.12 20.69
C LYS A 3 19.16 17.10 20.00
N GLY A 4 19.66 16.27 19.11
CA GLY A 4 18.88 15.26 18.37
C GLY A 4 18.35 14.09 19.21
N ALA A 5 18.95 13.78 20.35
CA ALA A 5 18.45 12.72 21.22
C ALA A 5 17.25 13.19 22.07
N ARG A 6 17.22 14.48 22.43
CA ARG A 6 16.09 15.09 23.17
C ARG A 6 14.85 15.24 22.29
N GLU A 7 15.00 15.62 21.01
CA GLU A 7 13.87 15.72 20.09
C GLU A 7 13.25 14.36 19.79
N LYS A 8 14.05 13.31 19.58
CA LYS A 8 13.55 11.93 19.39
C LYS A 8 12.83 11.40 20.63
N LEU A 9 13.31 11.74 21.82
CA LEU A 9 12.66 11.35 23.09
C LEU A 9 11.34 12.10 23.30
N LEU A 10 11.26 13.38 22.92
CA LEU A 10 10.03 14.18 22.98
C LEU A 10 8.97 13.70 21.99
N ILE A 11 9.36 13.35 20.77
CA ILE A 11 8.47 12.76 19.74
C ILE A 11 7.94 11.40 20.21
N PHE A 12 8.81 10.57 20.80
CA PHE A 12 8.42 9.27 21.37
C PHE A 12 7.45 9.41 22.54
N TYR A 13 7.68 10.43 23.40
CA TYR A 13 6.80 10.73 24.55
C TYR A 13 5.44 11.29 24.09
N TYR A 14 5.42 12.11 23.03
CA TYR A 14 4.19 12.69 22.49
C TYR A 14 3.33 11.63 21.77
N ILE A 15 3.95 10.72 21.03
CA ILE A 15 3.30 9.59 20.36
C ILE A 15 2.73 8.62 21.41
N CYS A 16 3.50 8.29 22.45
CA CYS A 16 3.04 7.44 23.56
C CYS A 16 1.88 8.06 24.36
N SER A 17 1.86 9.39 24.51
CA SER A 17 0.81 10.07 25.29
C SER A 17 -0.52 10.19 24.56
N MET A 18 -0.53 10.28 23.23
CA MET A 18 -1.75 10.30 22.41
C MET A 18 -2.43 8.93 22.34
N ASP A 19 -1.66 7.87 22.21
CA ASP A 19 -2.19 6.50 22.17
C ASP A 19 -2.78 6.06 23.52
N LEU A 20 -2.18 6.46 24.62
CA LEU A 20 -2.69 6.18 25.96
C LEU A 20 -4.06 6.84 26.21
N LYS A 21 -4.31 8.07 25.73
CA LYS A 21 -5.61 8.74 25.87
C LYS A 21 -6.72 8.03 25.10
N ASN A 22 -6.44 7.60 23.87
CA ASN A 22 -7.40 6.84 23.05
C ASN A 22 -7.63 5.42 23.61
N LEU A 23 -6.59 4.81 24.16
CA LEU A 23 -6.67 3.54 24.85
C LEU A 23 -7.51 3.65 26.13
N PHE A 24 -7.29 4.69 26.96
CA PHE A 24 -8.09 4.94 28.17
C PHE A 24 -9.56 5.23 27.85
N SER A 25 -9.86 5.96 26.77
CA SER A 25 -11.24 6.23 26.36
C SER A 25 -11.98 4.98 25.87
N SER A 26 -11.28 4.04 25.28
CA SER A 26 -11.86 2.73 24.86
C SER A 26 -12.04 1.79 26.05
N ILE A 27 -11.16 1.85 27.04
CA ILE A 27 -11.25 1.08 28.28
C ILE A 27 -12.41 1.58 29.15
N THR A 28 -12.57 2.92 29.30
CA THR A 28 -13.68 3.49 30.08
C THR A 28 -15.05 3.22 29.45
N ARG A 29 -15.16 3.16 28.15
CA ARG A 29 -16.39 2.77 27.44
C ARG A 29 -16.73 1.29 27.61
N SER A 30 -15.72 0.43 27.80
CA SER A 30 -15.88 -1.01 28.04
C SER A 30 -16.20 -1.36 29.50
N LEU A 31 -15.88 -0.46 30.44
CA LEU A 31 -16.14 -0.65 31.88
C LEU A 31 -17.62 -0.49 32.26
N SER A 32 -18.44 0.10 31.39
CA SER A 32 -19.87 0.35 31.66
C SER A 32 -20.81 -0.85 31.38
N GLY A 33 -20.29 -2.00 30.96
CA GLY A 33 -21.17 -3.13 30.61
C GLY A 33 -20.51 -4.50 30.48
N GLY A 34 -19.94 -5.07 31.54
CA GLY A 34 -19.62 -6.50 31.54
C GLY A 34 -18.19 -6.88 31.96
N LYS A 35 -17.99 -8.10 32.44
CA LYS A 35 -16.70 -8.64 32.91
C LYS A 35 -15.60 -8.49 31.85
N LEU A 36 -14.56 -7.69 32.16
CA LEU A 36 -13.39 -7.49 31.34
C LEU A 36 -12.57 -8.78 31.20
N ASN A 37 -12.44 -9.26 29.99
CA ASN A 37 -11.43 -10.28 29.66
C ASN A 37 -10.13 -9.57 29.25
N LEU A 38 -9.23 -9.38 30.21
CA LEU A 38 -7.94 -8.69 30.05
C LEU A 38 -7.07 -9.34 28.96
N ASN A 39 -7.19 -10.64 28.73
CA ASN A 39 -6.44 -11.33 27.68
C ASN A 39 -6.92 -10.95 26.27
N ASN A 40 -8.22 -10.71 26.08
CA ASN A 40 -8.76 -10.20 24.82
C ASN A 40 -8.40 -8.74 24.55
N LEU A 41 -8.23 -7.96 25.62
CA LEU A 41 -7.79 -6.56 25.52
C LEU A 41 -6.31 -6.46 25.18
N ALA A 42 -5.47 -7.24 25.85
CA ALA A 42 -4.02 -7.31 25.57
C ALA A 42 -3.77 -7.76 24.11
N GLY A 43 -4.44 -8.80 23.63
CA GLY A 43 -4.32 -9.24 22.25
C GLY A 43 -4.78 -8.23 21.20
N LYS A 44 -5.82 -7.41 21.53
CA LYS A 44 -6.25 -6.30 20.66
C LYS A 44 -5.25 -5.14 20.65
N VAL A 45 -4.60 -4.86 21.77
CA VAL A 45 -3.57 -3.82 21.91
C VAL A 45 -2.30 -4.24 21.18
N GLU A 46 -1.84 -5.48 21.35
CA GLU A 46 -0.68 -6.02 20.63
C GLU A 46 -0.91 -6.07 19.13
N SER A 47 -2.11 -6.44 18.67
CA SER A 47 -2.44 -6.45 17.24
C SER A 47 -2.49 -5.05 16.61
N LYS A 48 -2.82 -4.01 17.38
CA LYS A 48 -2.77 -2.60 16.94
C LYS A 48 -1.35 -2.02 16.94
N LEU A 49 -0.47 -2.51 17.80
CA LEU A 49 0.92 -2.01 17.91
C LEU A 49 1.89 -2.63 16.89
N GLN A 50 1.50 -3.68 16.17
CA GLN A 50 2.37 -4.34 15.21
C GLN A 50 2.10 -3.87 13.78
N SER A 51 3.12 -3.28 13.17
CA SER A 51 3.21 -3.18 11.70
C SER A 51 3.22 -4.58 11.10
N LYS A 52 2.26 -4.87 10.22
CA LYS A 52 2.17 -6.15 9.52
C LYS A 52 2.66 -5.98 8.09
N ALA A 53 3.35 -6.99 7.57
CA ALA A 53 3.74 -7.05 6.17
C ALA A 53 3.27 -8.37 5.56
N LYS A 54 2.78 -8.30 4.31
CA LYS A 54 2.46 -9.46 3.48
C LYS A 54 3.25 -9.38 2.19
N THR A 55 3.65 -10.53 1.70
CA THR A 55 4.35 -10.68 0.42
C THR A 55 3.47 -11.48 -0.51
N PHE A 56 3.33 -11.01 -1.75
CA PHE A 56 2.57 -11.66 -2.81
C PHE A 56 3.50 -11.98 -3.96
N THR A 57 3.37 -13.17 -4.52
CA THR A 57 4.23 -13.66 -5.59
C THR A 57 3.38 -14.06 -6.80
N PHE A 58 3.72 -13.52 -7.97
CA PHE A 58 2.99 -13.72 -9.21
C PHE A 58 3.93 -14.24 -10.29
N GLN A 59 3.52 -15.28 -11.02
CA GLN A 59 4.37 -15.88 -12.06
C GLN A 59 4.50 -14.98 -13.30
N ALA A 60 3.48 -14.18 -13.59
CA ALA A 60 3.47 -13.24 -14.69
C ALA A 60 2.60 -12.02 -14.38
N LEU A 61 2.81 -10.92 -15.12
CA LEU A 61 1.87 -9.80 -15.13
C LEU A 61 0.63 -10.20 -15.95
N PRO A 62 -0.60 -9.93 -15.47
CA PRO A 62 -1.82 -10.24 -16.21
C PRO A 62 -1.90 -9.37 -17.47
N ALA A 63 -2.13 -10.00 -18.62
CA ALA A 63 -2.22 -9.29 -19.90
C ALA A 63 -3.50 -8.45 -20.03
N ASP A 64 -4.56 -8.86 -19.34
CA ASP A 64 -5.90 -8.26 -19.40
C ASP A 64 -6.70 -8.49 -18.11
N LEU A 65 -7.93 -7.97 -18.09
CA LEU A 65 -8.85 -8.12 -16.95
C LEU A 65 -9.23 -9.58 -16.68
N ALA A 66 -9.32 -10.43 -17.70
CA ALA A 66 -9.67 -11.85 -17.52
C ALA A 66 -8.54 -12.57 -16.77
N ALA A 67 -7.29 -12.34 -17.20
CA ALA A 67 -6.10 -12.87 -16.53
C ALA A 67 -5.98 -12.36 -15.08
N LEU A 68 -6.26 -11.06 -14.83
CA LEU A 68 -6.28 -10.52 -13.47
C LEU A 68 -7.33 -11.21 -12.60
N LYS A 69 -8.54 -11.38 -13.10
CA LYS A 69 -9.65 -12.02 -12.37
C LYS A 69 -9.43 -13.50 -12.08
N ALA A 70 -8.58 -14.17 -12.84
CA ALA A 70 -8.20 -15.55 -12.61
C ALA A 70 -7.27 -15.74 -11.39
N LEU A 71 -6.67 -14.66 -10.88
CA LEU A 71 -5.83 -14.70 -9.68
C LEU A 71 -6.71 -14.86 -8.42
N PRO A 72 -6.31 -15.69 -7.43
CA PRO A 72 -7.03 -15.82 -6.16
C PRO A 72 -7.20 -14.50 -5.42
N GLU A 73 -6.22 -13.61 -5.53
CA GLU A 73 -6.18 -12.28 -4.94
C GLU A 73 -7.30 -11.37 -5.47
N ALA A 74 -7.82 -11.64 -6.66
CA ALA A 74 -8.88 -10.85 -7.30
C ALA A 74 -10.27 -11.02 -6.65
N ALA A 75 -10.41 -11.86 -5.61
CA ALA A 75 -11.59 -11.88 -4.74
C ALA A 75 -11.77 -10.55 -3.99
N LEU A 76 -10.70 -9.74 -3.86
CA LEU A 76 -10.65 -8.42 -3.22
C LEU A 76 -11.04 -8.43 -1.73
N THR A 77 -11.01 -9.57 -1.06
CA THR A 77 -11.35 -9.70 0.36
C THR A 77 -10.20 -9.32 1.30
N ASP A 78 -8.98 -9.27 0.77
CA ASP A 78 -7.77 -8.85 1.49
C ASP A 78 -7.28 -7.50 0.94
N PRO A 79 -7.23 -6.42 1.75
CA PRO A 79 -6.75 -5.12 1.29
C PRO A 79 -5.29 -5.13 0.82
N TYR A 80 -4.45 -5.99 1.41
CA TYR A 80 -3.05 -6.14 0.99
C TYR A 80 -2.96 -6.74 -0.42
N ALA A 81 -3.79 -7.73 -0.73
CA ALA A 81 -3.88 -8.33 -2.05
C ALA A 81 -4.35 -7.31 -3.09
N THR A 82 -5.41 -6.54 -2.78
CA THR A 82 -5.91 -5.48 -3.65
C THR A 82 -4.84 -4.42 -3.94
N ALA A 83 -4.05 -4.04 -2.94
CA ALA A 83 -2.93 -3.12 -3.13
C ALA A 83 -1.85 -3.71 -4.05
N ALA A 84 -1.50 -4.99 -3.90
CA ALA A 84 -0.53 -5.67 -4.77
C ALA A 84 -1.03 -5.76 -6.22
N LEU A 85 -2.31 -6.11 -6.43
CA LEU A 85 -2.92 -6.19 -7.76
C LEU A 85 -2.89 -4.86 -8.52
N SER A 86 -2.91 -3.72 -7.81
CA SER A 86 -2.82 -2.41 -8.49
C SER A 86 -1.48 -2.20 -9.21
N LEU A 87 -0.39 -2.78 -8.69
CA LEU A 87 0.91 -2.76 -9.36
C LEU A 87 0.92 -3.64 -10.61
N LEU A 88 0.26 -4.80 -10.56
CA LEU A 88 0.14 -5.68 -11.73
C LEU A 88 -0.66 -5.00 -12.83
N ALA A 89 -1.79 -4.36 -12.48
CA ALA A 89 -2.60 -3.61 -13.42
C ALA A 89 -1.81 -2.47 -14.08
N LEU A 90 -1.06 -1.68 -13.31
CA LEU A 90 -0.19 -0.62 -13.81
C LEU A 90 1.01 -1.15 -14.60
N GLY A 91 1.46 -2.37 -14.32
CA GLY A 91 2.54 -3.02 -15.07
C GLY A 91 2.23 -3.16 -16.57
N GLN A 92 0.94 -3.25 -16.94
CA GLN A 92 0.48 -3.32 -18.33
C GLN A 92 0.30 -1.94 -19.00
N PHE A 93 0.45 -0.84 -18.27
CA PHE A 93 0.13 0.50 -18.79
C PHE A 93 0.99 0.89 -19.99
N GLN A 94 2.24 0.41 -20.06
CA GLN A 94 3.14 0.65 -21.17
C GLN A 94 2.72 -0.14 -22.43
N ASP A 95 2.41 -1.42 -22.25
CA ASP A 95 2.20 -2.34 -23.36
C ASP A 95 0.75 -2.33 -23.85
N ASN A 96 -0.20 -2.20 -22.91
CA ASN A 96 -1.64 -2.13 -23.20
C ASN A 96 -2.35 -1.23 -22.18
N LYS A 97 -2.39 0.08 -22.49
CA LYS A 97 -3.04 1.07 -21.64
C LYS A 97 -4.53 0.78 -21.41
N ALA A 98 -5.25 0.30 -22.43
CA ALA A 98 -6.68 -0.01 -22.32
C ALA A 98 -6.92 -1.15 -21.33
N ALA A 99 -6.19 -2.25 -21.44
CA ALA A 99 -6.27 -3.36 -20.51
C ALA A 99 -5.88 -2.94 -19.08
N SER A 100 -4.84 -2.11 -18.93
CA SER A 100 -4.44 -1.56 -17.63
C SER A 100 -5.58 -0.77 -17.00
N VAL A 101 -6.26 0.10 -17.76
CA VAL A 101 -7.39 0.91 -17.27
C VAL A 101 -8.56 0.03 -16.88
N GLU A 102 -8.91 -0.99 -17.68
CA GLU A 102 -9.97 -1.94 -17.32
C GLU A 102 -9.67 -2.69 -16.01
N MET A 103 -8.43 -3.11 -15.81
CA MET A 103 -7.99 -3.74 -14.56
C MET A 103 -8.05 -2.78 -13.38
N LEU A 104 -7.62 -1.53 -13.55
CA LEU A 104 -7.73 -0.50 -12.51
C LEU A 104 -9.19 -0.20 -12.17
N ASP A 105 -10.07 -0.09 -13.17
CA ASP A 105 -11.50 0.11 -12.98
C ASP A 105 -12.14 -1.02 -12.18
N PHE A 106 -11.73 -2.26 -12.43
CA PHE A 106 -12.15 -3.41 -11.63
C PHE A 106 -11.69 -3.28 -10.16
N LEU A 107 -10.45 -2.89 -9.94
CA LEU A 107 -9.89 -2.73 -8.61
C LEU A 107 -10.48 -1.53 -7.86
N LYS A 108 -10.95 -0.49 -8.56
CA LYS A 108 -11.66 0.67 -7.99
C LYS A 108 -13.15 0.39 -7.75
N GLY A 109 -13.69 -0.63 -8.39
CA GLY A 109 -15.06 -1.08 -8.19
C GLY A 109 -16.11 -0.06 -8.66
N PRO A 110 -16.97 0.48 -7.75
CA PRO A 110 -18.01 1.44 -8.15
C PRO A 110 -17.45 2.75 -8.71
N ASP A 111 -16.31 3.19 -8.16
CA ASP A 111 -15.69 4.48 -8.49
C ASP A 111 -14.55 4.25 -9.50
N LYS A 112 -14.90 4.20 -10.78
CA LYS A 112 -13.92 4.03 -11.86
C LYS A 112 -12.86 5.12 -11.88
N CYS A 113 -11.78 4.89 -12.62
CA CYS A 113 -10.75 5.88 -12.85
C CYS A 113 -11.34 7.13 -13.53
N SER A 114 -11.17 8.28 -12.91
CA SER A 114 -11.56 9.56 -13.51
C SER A 114 -10.55 9.97 -14.59
N PRO A 115 -10.95 10.82 -15.57
CA PRO A 115 -10.02 11.34 -16.56
C PRO A 115 -8.80 12.03 -15.95
N SER A 116 -8.97 12.74 -14.83
CA SER A 116 -7.88 13.40 -14.12
C SER A 116 -6.90 12.42 -13.48
N GLU A 117 -7.38 11.31 -12.91
CA GLU A 117 -6.51 10.25 -12.39
C GLU A 117 -5.74 9.56 -13.51
N LEU A 118 -6.38 9.26 -14.65
CA LEU A 118 -5.73 8.67 -15.82
C LEU A 118 -4.67 9.62 -16.40
N GLN A 119 -4.96 10.93 -16.42
CA GLN A 119 -3.97 11.92 -16.81
C GLN A 119 -2.79 11.94 -15.85
N LEU A 120 -3.03 11.96 -14.54
CA LEU A 120 -1.96 11.93 -13.52
C LEU A 120 -1.08 10.67 -13.67
N ILE A 121 -1.67 9.50 -13.89
CA ILE A 121 -0.92 8.26 -14.14
C ILE A 121 -0.09 8.39 -15.41
N SER A 122 -0.67 8.92 -16.49
CA SER A 122 0.02 9.14 -17.77
C SER A 122 1.22 10.08 -17.58
N ASP A 123 1.04 11.19 -16.84
CA ASP A 123 2.10 12.16 -16.56
C ASP A 123 3.25 11.53 -15.74
N ARG A 124 2.93 10.62 -14.82
CA ARG A 124 3.96 9.88 -14.06
C ARG A 124 4.80 8.96 -14.94
N PHE A 125 4.25 8.53 -16.08
CA PHE A 125 4.92 7.66 -17.04
C PHE A 125 5.51 8.38 -18.25
N MET A 126 5.35 9.71 -18.34
CA MET A 126 5.98 10.51 -19.40
C MET A 126 7.48 10.23 -19.50
N ASP A 127 8.03 10.36 -20.68
CA ASP A 127 9.44 10.13 -21.00
C ASP A 127 9.91 8.68 -20.70
N GLY A 128 9.00 7.70 -20.84
CA GLY A 128 9.35 6.31 -20.63
C GLY A 128 9.57 5.89 -19.17
N LYS A 129 9.13 6.68 -18.19
CA LYS A 129 9.36 6.43 -16.75
C LYS A 129 8.55 5.26 -16.17
N PHE A 130 8.36 4.19 -16.93
CA PHE A 130 7.69 2.95 -16.49
C PHE A 130 8.48 2.18 -15.43
N TYR A 131 9.75 2.48 -15.29
CA TYR A 131 10.57 1.95 -14.20
C TYR A 131 9.96 2.23 -12.81
N LYS A 132 9.12 3.26 -12.67
CA LYS A 132 8.46 3.58 -11.40
C LYS A 132 7.58 2.45 -10.90
N VAL A 133 6.81 1.79 -11.77
CA VAL A 133 6.02 0.60 -11.38
C VAL A 133 6.94 -0.58 -11.13
N ARG A 134 7.92 -0.82 -12.00
CA ARG A 134 8.87 -1.92 -11.86
C ARG A 134 9.64 -1.88 -10.54
N SER A 135 9.89 -0.68 -10.00
CA SER A 135 10.60 -0.48 -8.73
C SER A 135 9.95 -1.14 -7.51
N PHE A 136 8.66 -1.48 -7.59
CA PHE A 136 7.91 -2.12 -6.49
C PHE A 136 8.00 -3.65 -6.50
N PHE A 137 8.56 -4.24 -7.53
CA PHE A 137 8.83 -5.67 -7.56
C PHE A 137 10.21 -5.97 -6.95
N GLU A 138 10.32 -7.07 -6.23
CA GLU A 138 11.56 -7.47 -5.57
C GLU A 138 12.72 -7.62 -6.57
N GLY A 139 13.92 -7.24 -6.14
CA GLY A 139 15.12 -7.24 -6.97
C GLY A 139 15.28 -6.01 -7.87
N ALA A 140 14.23 -5.22 -8.10
CA ALA A 140 14.30 -4.02 -8.92
C ALA A 140 14.94 -2.85 -8.15
N THR A 141 16.07 -2.35 -8.63
CA THR A 141 16.85 -1.27 -8.01
C THR A 141 17.30 -0.25 -9.07
N PRO A 142 17.68 0.98 -8.67
CA PRO A 142 18.27 1.95 -9.62
C PRO A 142 19.50 1.43 -10.36
N ALA A 143 20.31 0.59 -9.69
CA ALA A 143 21.55 0.06 -10.24
C ALA A 143 21.36 -0.97 -11.37
N ASN A 144 20.20 -1.68 -11.39
CA ASN A 144 19.87 -2.67 -12.41
C ASN A 144 18.76 -2.21 -13.36
N ASN A 145 18.55 -0.88 -13.49
CA ASN A 145 17.49 -0.27 -14.31
C ASN A 145 16.10 -0.80 -13.96
N TYR A 146 15.88 -1.08 -12.68
CA TYR A 146 14.63 -1.65 -12.17
C TYR A 146 14.18 -2.93 -12.88
N THR A 147 15.13 -3.82 -13.13
CA THR A 147 14.84 -5.17 -13.63
C THR A 147 14.42 -6.06 -12.46
N PRO A 148 13.14 -6.49 -12.37
CA PRO A 148 12.65 -7.30 -11.26
C PRO A 148 13.21 -8.73 -11.30
N SER A 149 13.29 -9.35 -10.12
CA SER A 149 13.47 -10.79 -10.03
C SER A 149 12.19 -11.54 -10.44
N GLN A 150 12.37 -12.76 -10.93
CA GLN A 150 11.26 -13.68 -11.23
C GLN A 150 11.20 -14.77 -10.14
N PRO A 151 10.02 -15.18 -9.69
CA PRO A 151 8.71 -14.61 -9.99
C PRO A 151 8.51 -13.19 -9.43
N TYR A 152 7.56 -12.43 -9.97
CA TYR A 152 7.26 -11.06 -9.51
C TYR A 152 6.76 -11.08 -8.07
N THR A 153 7.50 -10.46 -7.17
CA THR A 153 7.19 -10.44 -5.75
C THR A 153 6.95 -9.00 -5.29
N VAL A 154 5.83 -8.79 -4.60
CA VAL A 154 5.39 -7.48 -4.07
C VAL A 154 5.26 -7.56 -2.56
N LYS A 155 5.87 -6.62 -1.86
CA LYS A 155 5.75 -6.47 -0.41
C LYS A 155 4.83 -5.31 -0.06
N VAL A 156 3.77 -5.59 0.69
CA VAL A 156 2.79 -4.62 1.19
C VAL A 156 2.81 -4.62 2.70
N SER A 157 2.89 -3.45 3.32
CA SER A 157 2.90 -3.33 4.78
C SER A 157 1.79 -2.41 5.29
N SER A 158 1.46 -2.57 6.57
CA SER A 158 0.62 -1.64 7.34
C SER A 158 1.42 -1.06 8.49
N THR A 159 0.94 0.08 8.99
CA THR A 159 1.33 0.66 10.28
C THR A 159 0.22 0.42 11.30
N PRO A 160 0.43 0.68 12.59
CA PRO A 160 -0.64 0.63 13.59
C PRO A 160 -1.87 1.48 13.26
N TYR A 161 -1.68 2.55 12.47
CA TYR A 161 -2.72 3.52 12.09
C TYR A 161 -3.40 3.21 10.75
N SER A 162 -2.97 2.17 10.06
CA SER A 162 -3.47 1.85 8.70
C SER A 162 -4.97 1.60 8.63
N PHE A 163 -5.60 1.20 9.74
CA PHE A 163 -7.02 0.84 9.84
C PHE A 163 -7.77 1.64 10.91
N ASP A 164 -7.31 2.83 11.28
CA ASP A 164 -7.94 3.66 12.31
C ASP A 164 -9.33 4.16 11.91
N ASN A 165 -9.54 4.41 10.62
CA ASN A 165 -10.84 4.79 10.09
C ASN A 165 -11.61 3.54 9.67
N GLU A 166 -12.86 3.41 10.16
CA GLU A 166 -13.72 2.29 9.81
C GLU A 166 -13.94 2.21 8.29
N ASN A 167 -13.80 1.00 7.73
CA ASN A 167 -13.90 0.71 6.29
C ASN A 167 -12.87 1.43 5.40
N TRP A 168 -11.80 1.96 5.96
CA TRP A 168 -10.67 2.54 5.22
C TRP A 168 -9.37 1.86 5.59
N ALA A 169 -8.45 1.80 4.64
CA ALA A 169 -7.09 1.33 4.88
C ALA A 169 -6.10 2.20 4.13
N THR A 170 -5.01 2.59 4.81
CA THR A 170 -3.82 3.14 4.18
C THR A 170 -2.71 2.11 4.32
N LEU A 171 -2.35 1.47 3.21
CA LEU A 171 -1.28 0.49 3.15
C LEU A 171 -0.06 1.08 2.45
N TYR A 172 1.07 0.39 2.53
CA TYR A 172 2.34 0.89 2.05
C TYR A 172 3.04 -0.15 1.19
N LEU A 173 3.37 0.23 -0.04
CA LEU A 173 4.09 -0.57 -1.02
C LEU A 173 5.59 -0.28 -0.90
N HIS A 174 6.40 -1.33 -0.83
CA HIS A 174 7.86 -1.21 -0.75
C HIS A 174 8.46 -1.12 -2.15
N SER A 175 9.36 -0.16 -2.35
CA SER A 175 10.05 0.07 -3.62
C SER A 175 11.56 0.05 -3.43
N GLY A 176 12.29 -0.55 -4.35
CA GLY A 176 13.76 -0.47 -4.38
C GLY A 176 14.32 0.91 -4.77
N GLY A 177 13.43 1.81 -5.23
CA GLY A 177 13.79 3.18 -5.62
C GLY A 177 13.39 4.27 -4.63
N SER A 178 12.91 3.90 -3.44
CA SER A 178 12.44 4.86 -2.44
C SER A 178 12.92 4.48 -1.05
N ASP A 179 13.31 5.49 -0.24
CA ASP A 179 13.77 5.28 1.14
C ASP A 179 12.65 4.87 2.09
N SER A 180 11.42 5.23 1.77
CA SER A 180 10.24 4.90 2.56
C SER A 180 9.18 4.22 1.71
N PRO A 181 8.41 3.28 2.28
CA PRO A 181 7.29 2.67 1.57
C PRO A 181 6.26 3.70 1.14
N ARG A 182 5.61 3.49 0.01
CA ARG A 182 4.70 4.42 -0.64
C ARG A 182 3.24 4.10 -0.35
N PRO A 183 2.42 5.11 0.01
CA PRO A 183 1.05 4.87 0.44
C PRO A 183 0.11 4.54 -0.72
N VAL A 184 -0.86 3.70 -0.42
CA VAL A 184 -2.04 3.38 -1.23
C VAL A 184 -3.26 3.37 -0.34
N LYS A 185 -4.34 4.02 -0.75
CA LYS A 185 -5.59 4.09 0.02
C LYS A 185 -6.64 3.15 -0.56
N LEU A 186 -7.31 2.44 0.33
CA LEU A 186 -8.37 1.50 0.00
C LEU A 186 -9.61 1.78 0.85
N ARG A 187 -10.76 1.40 0.30
CA ARG A 187 -12.05 1.46 0.97
C ARG A 187 -12.75 0.12 0.91
N LYS A 188 -13.29 -0.32 2.04
CA LYS A 188 -14.09 -1.53 2.15
C LYS A 188 -15.54 -1.23 1.80
N LYS A 189 -16.14 -2.11 1.01
CA LYS A 189 -17.60 -2.13 0.79
C LYS A 189 -18.22 -3.06 1.83
N PRO A 190 -18.91 -2.56 2.88
CA PRO A 190 -19.38 -3.38 3.99
C PRO A 190 -20.33 -4.49 3.55
N SER A 191 -21.17 -4.23 2.54
CA SER A 191 -22.17 -5.19 2.05
C SER A 191 -21.58 -6.44 1.41
N THR A 192 -20.35 -6.36 0.86
CA THR A 192 -19.69 -7.51 0.21
C THR A 192 -18.40 -7.93 0.91
N GLY A 193 -17.90 -7.11 1.83
CA GLY A 193 -16.63 -7.33 2.51
C GLY A 193 -15.40 -7.06 1.64
N GLN A 194 -15.57 -6.63 0.38
CA GLN A 194 -14.49 -6.37 -0.57
C GLN A 194 -13.82 -5.03 -0.34
N TRP A 195 -12.52 -4.98 -0.65
CA TRP A 195 -11.70 -3.78 -0.59
C TRP A 195 -11.40 -3.25 -1.99
N PHE A 196 -11.65 -1.98 -2.18
CA PHE A 196 -11.45 -1.29 -3.46
C PHE A 196 -10.40 -0.20 -3.35
N LEU A 197 -9.67 0.01 -4.43
CA LEU A 197 -8.65 1.04 -4.57
C LEU A 197 -9.31 2.43 -4.63
N VAL A 198 -8.79 3.39 -3.88
CA VAL A 198 -9.29 4.77 -3.90
C VAL A 198 -8.25 5.71 -4.49
N GLU A 199 -7.03 5.72 -3.94
CA GLU A 199 -5.96 6.61 -4.38
C GLU A 199 -4.67 5.85 -4.65
N ILE A 200 -4.03 6.20 -5.78
CA ILE A 200 -2.71 5.71 -6.19
C ILE A 200 -1.70 6.83 -5.95
N GLN A 201 -1.02 6.83 -4.80
CA GLN A 201 -0.04 7.86 -4.44
C GLN A 201 1.42 7.38 -4.55
N TYR A 202 1.63 6.11 -4.90
CA TYR A 202 2.94 5.48 -4.84
C TYR A 202 3.87 5.73 -6.04
N LEU A 203 3.39 6.31 -7.14
CA LEU A 203 4.20 6.58 -8.34
C LEU A 203 5.12 7.81 -8.23
N GLY A 204 5.05 8.56 -7.13
CA GLY A 204 5.90 9.72 -6.89
C GLY A 204 7.25 9.36 -6.28
N ASP A 205 8.25 10.25 -6.44
CA ASP A 205 9.56 10.23 -5.78
C ASP A 205 10.29 8.86 -5.82
N ILE A 206 10.27 8.21 -6.96
CA ILE A 206 11.10 7.04 -7.25
C ILE A 206 12.38 7.52 -7.92
N ARG A 207 13.52 7.10 -7.40
CA ARG A 207 14.83 7.48 -7.93
C ARG A 207 14.96 7.10 -9.40
N THR A 208 15.65 7.95 -10.16
CA THR A 208 15.99 7.65 -11.55
C THR A 208 16.96 6.46 -11.62
N PRO A 209 16.85 5.59 -12.65
CA PRO A 209 17.86 4.57 -12.89
C PRO A 209 19.26 5.18 -12.99
N VAL A 210 20.28 4.50 -12.45
CA VAL A 210 21.67 5.02 -12.48
C VAL A 210 22.13 5.30 -13.91
N ALA A 211 21.73 4.47 -14.88
CA ALA A 211 22.08 4.67 -16.29
C ALA A 211 21.47 5.93 -16.92
N GLU A 212 20.43 6.51 -16.34
CA GLU A 212 19.74 7.73 -16.79
C GLU A 212 20.09 8.94 -15.93
N ASP A 213 20.79 8.74 -14.82
CA ASP A 213 21.17 9.82 -13.90
C ASP A 213 22.42 10.55 -14.42
N LYS A 214 22.24 11.82 -14.73
CA LYS A 214 23.34 12.68 -15.22
C LYS A 214 24.41 13.00 -14.16
N TRP A 215 24.13 12.66 -12.90
CA TRP A 215 24.99 12.95 -11.74
C TRP A 215 25.52 11.67 -11.06
N ALA A 216 25.27 10.48 -11.62
CA ALA A 216 25.75 9.20 -11.12
C ALA A 216 27.23 8.95 -11.42
#